data_eaf9722565fb33719626e737df9a83d2
#
_entry.id   eaf9722565fb33719626e737df9a83d2
#
_cell.length_a   1.000
_cell.length_b   1.000
_cell.length_c   1.000
_cell.angle_alpha   90.00
_cell.angle_beta   90.00
_cell.angle_gamma   90.00
#
_symmetry.space_group_name_H-M   'P 1'
#
loop_
_entity.id
_entity.type
_entity.pdbx_description
1 polymer ?
#
loop_
_entity_poly.entity_id
_entity_poly.type
_entity_poly.pdbx_seq_one_letter_code
_entity_poly.pdbx_strand_id
1 'polypeptide(L)' 'MSRWIVAERAGTLADIRLPQTPDRRIKQVEILKTPGDAVTPPYQNSDRIGCVMALAETRAQAEQCANAYVSQVELAVI' A
#
# COMPACT_ATOMS: atom_id res chain seq x y z
N MET A 1 -4.34 4.53 -12.21
CA MET A 1 -3.12 4.90 -11.43
C MET A 1 -2.89 3.90 -10.33
N SER A 2 -1.71 3.38 -10.26
CA SER A 2 -1.32 2.39 -9.25
C SER A 2 -0.22 2.93 -8.35
N ARG A 3 -0.24 2.54 -7.09
CA ARG A 3 0.81 2.83 -6.12
C ARG A 3 1.16 1.59 -5.33
N TRP A 4 2.42 1.45 -4.99
CA TRP A 4 2.90 0.32 -4.20
C TRP A 4 2.95 0.68 -2.73
N ILE A 5 2.56 -0.29 -1.90
CA ILE A 5 2.74 -0.21 -0.45
C ILE A 5 4.09 -0.86 -0.14
N VAL A 6 4.98 -0.12 0.50
CA VAL A 6 6.35 -0.58 0.77
C VAL A 6 6.72 -0.32 2.22
N ALA A 7 7.65 -1.12 2.74
CA ALA A 7 8.19 -0.90 4.07
C ALA A 7 9.28 0.16 4.04
N GLU A 8 9.37 0.97 5.10
CA GLU A 8 10.42 1.97 5.23
C GLU A 8 11.69 1.40 5.86
N ARG A 9 11.57 0.27 6.55
CA ARG A 9 12.69 -0.40 7.23
C ARG A 9 12.57 -1.90 7.12
N ALA A 10 13.69 -2.59 7.30
CA ALA A 10 13.74 -4.05 7.33
C ALA A 10 13.24 -4.56 8.69
N GLY A 11 12.61 -5.71 8.68
CA GLY A 11 12.13 -6.37 9.89
C GLY A 11 11.09 -7.42 9.57
N THR A 12 10.27 -7.75 10.56
CA THR A 12 9.16 -8.67 10.41
C THR A 12 7.86 -7.86 10.44
N LEU A 13 6.99 -8.12 9.46
CA LEU A 13 5.68 -7.49 9.44
C LEU A 13 4.82 -8.06 10.56
N ALA A 14 4.41 -7.22 11.51
CA ALA A 14 3.58 -7.65 12.63
C ALA A 14 2.09 -7.43 12.33
N ASP A 15 1.75 -6.36 11.62
CA ASP A 15 0.36 -6.04 11.33
C ASP A 15 0.27 -5.08 10.14
N ILE A 16 -0.88 -5.13 9.46
CA ILE A 16 -1.23 -4.19 8.39
C ILE A 16 -2.61 -3.66 8.71
N ARG A 17 -2.74 -2.33 8.77
CA ARG A 17 -4.03 -1.68 8.95
C ARG A 17 -4.38 -0.87 7.72
N LEU A 18 -5.49 -1.21 7.09
CA LEU A 18 -5.99 -0.52 5.91
C LEU A 18 -7.06 0.48 6.31
N PRO A 19 -7.24 1.56 5.52
CA PRO A 19 -8.35 2.49 5.74
C PRO A 19 -9.68 1.75 5.71
N GLN A 20 -10.55 2.01 6.69
CA GLN A 20 -11.84 1.32 6.81
C GLN A 20 -12.86 1.81 5.79
N THR A 21 -12.80 3.08 5.43
CA THR A 21 -13.73 3.68 4.47
C THR A 21 -12.92 4.31 3.33
N PRO A 22 -12.41 3.49 2.43
CA PRO A 22 -11.64 4.03 1.31
C PRO A 22 -12.52 4.85 0.37
N ASP A 23 -11.91 5.80 -0.32
CA ASP A 23 -12.56 6.54 -1.38
C ASP A 23 -13.06 5.56 -2.45
N ARG A 24 -14.28 5.78 -2.96
CA ARG A 24 -14.86 4.91 -4.00
C ARG A 24 -14.06 4.90 -5.30
N ARG A 25 -13.12 5.83 -5.48
CA ARG A 25 -12.20 5.82 -6.61
C ARG A 25 -11.11 4.78 -6.46
N ILE A 26 -10.94 4.21 -5.27
CA ILE A 26 -10.06 3.05 -5.05
C ILE A 26 -10.79 1.81 -5.58
N LYS A 27 -10.24 1.23 -6.64
CA LYS A 27 -10.88 0.10 -7.33
C LYS A 27 -10.34 -1.25 -6.92
N GLN A 28 -9.09 -1.29 -6.50
CA GLN A 28 -8.46 -2.55 -6.11
C GLN A 28 -7.36 -2.29 -5.10
N VAL A 29 -7.30 -3.15 -4.09
CA VAL A 29 -6.20 -3.20 -3.13
C VAL A 29 -5.75 -4.64 -3.05
N GLU A 30 -4.48 -4.90 -3.33
CA GLU A 30 -3.90 -6.24 -3.29
C GLU A 30 -2.77 -6.24 -2.28
N ILE A 31 -2.83 -7.15 -1.32
CA ILE A 31 -1.81 -7.29 -0.28
C ILE A 31 -1.02 -8.57 -0.56
N LEU A 32 0.27 -8.43 -0.74
CA LEU A 32 1.18 -9.51 -1.15
C LEU A 32 1.92 -10.14 0.03
N LYS A 33 1.96 -9.47 1.17
CA LYS A 33 2.62 -9.95 2.38
C LYS A 33 1.59 -10.13 3.49
N THR A 34 1.88 -11.02 4.42
CA THR A 34 1.03 -11.28 5.58
C THR A 34 1.82 -11.08 6.85
N PRO A 35 1.14 -10.86 8.01
CA PRO A 35 1.84 -10.80 9.29
C PRO A 35 2.70 -12.04 9.50
N GLY A 36 3.93 -11.82 9.91
CA GLY A 36 4.95 -12.87 10.05
C GLY A 36 5.97 -12.90 8.94
N ASP A 37 5.67 -12.29 7.78
CA ASP A 37 6.62 -12.24 6.67
C ASP A 37 7.74 -11.24 6.94
N ALA A 38 8.93 -11.55 6.44
CA ALA A 38 10.03 -10.61 6.45
C ALA A 38 9.77 -9.51 5.42
N VAL A 39 10.06 -8.28 5.79
CA VAL A 39 9.92 -7.11 4.90
C VAL A 39 11.22 -6.32 4.87
N THR A 40 11.46 -5.68 3.74
CA THR A 40 12.62 -4.81 3.53
C THR A 40 12.20 -3.58 2.75
N PRO A 41 12.99 -2.49 2.79
CA PRO A 41 12.77 -1.39 1.85
C PRO A 41 12.80 -1.89 0.41
N PRO A 42 12.17 -1.17 -0.54
CA PRO A 42 11.90 -1.69 -1.87
C PRO A 42 13.14 -1.70 -2.76
N TYR A 43 14.01 -2.68 -2.58
CA TYR A 43 15.17 -2.91 -3.44
C TYR A 43 14.83 -3.72 -4.69
N GLN A 44 13.76 -4.54 -4.62
CA GLN A 44 13.31 -5.41 -5.70
C GLN A 44 11.79 -5.41 -5.75
N ASN A 45 11.21 -5.93 -6.83
CA ASN A 45 9.77 -6.04 -6.95
C ASN A 45 9.15 -6.93 -5.86
N SER A 46 9.87 -7.97 -5.44
CA SER A 46 9.42 -8.87 -4.38
C SER A 46 9.35 -8.22 -2.99
N ASP A 47 9.94 -7.04 -2.83
CA ASP A 47 9.91 -6.31 -1.56
C ASP A 47 8.64 -5.49 -1.36
N ARG A 48 7.76 -5.45 -2.36
CA ARG A 48 6.51 -4.71 -2.28
C ARG A 48 5.52 -5.44 -1.39
N ILE A 49 4.87 -4.67 -0.50
CA ILE A 49 3.90 -5.24 0.43
C ILE A 49 2.52 -5.35 -0.22
N GLY A 50 2.19 -4.41 -1.07
CA GLY A 50 0.91 -4.43 -1.75
C GLY A 50 0.81 -3.40 -2.84
N CYS A 51 -0.34 -3.36 -3.48
CA CYS A 51 -0.63 -2.44 -4.59
C CYS A 51 -2.03 -1.86 -4.42
N VAL A 52 -2.17 -0.57 -4.71
CA VAL A 52 -3.45 0.12 -4.71
C VAL A 52 -3.69 0.66 -6.11
N MET A 53 -4.89 0.43 -6.64
CA MET A 53 -5.30 0.97 -7.93
C MET A 53 -6.46 1.95 -7.74
N ALA A 54 -6.33 3.15 -8.30
CA ALA A 54 -7.36 4.17 -8.29
C ALA A 54 -7.72 4.60 -9.70
N LEU A 55 -9.01 4.87 -9.91
CA LEU A 55 -9.53 5.44 -11.16
C LEU A 55 -10.32 6.69 -10.82
N ALA A 56 -10.09 7.76 -11.57
CA ALA A 56 -10.79 9.01 -11.42
C ALA A 56 -10.92 9.69 -12.78
N GLU A 57 -11.61 10.83 -12.84
CA GLU A 57 -11.82 11.54 -14.09
C GLU A 57 -10.52 12.05 -14.72
N THR A 58 -9.56 12.42 -13.86
CA THR A 58 -8.24 12.86 -14.32
C THR A 58 -7.15 12.03 -13.67
N ARG A 59 -5.98 12.00 -14.33
CA ARG A 59 -4.81 11.32 -13.80
C ARG A 59 -4.38 11.93 -12.47
N ALA A 60 -4.43 13.26 -12.36
CA ALA A 60 -4.05 13.95 -11.13
C ALA A 60 -4.93 13.55 -9.96
N GLN A 61 -6.25 13.44 -10.18
CA GLN A 61 -7.19 12.99 -9.14
C GLN A 61 -6.94 11.54 -8.74
N ALA A 62 -6.69 10.67 -9.71
CA ALA A 62 -6.38 9.26 -9.42
C ALA A 62 -5.08 9.13 -8.61
N GLU A 63 -4.06 9.89 -8.98
CA GLU A 63 -2.79 9.91 -8.26
C GLU A 63 -2.95 10.40 -6.83
N GLN A 64 -3.68 11.48 -6.62
CA GLN A 64 -3.95 12.00 -5.28
C GLN A 64 -4.70 10.98 -4.44
N CYS A 65 -5.69 10.32 -5.01
CA CYS A 65 -6.48 9.30 -4.32
C CYS A 65 -5.62 8.11 -3.91
N ALA A 66 -4.81 7.60 -4.82
CA ALA A 66 -3.93 6.48 -4.53
C ALA A 66 -2.88 6.83 -3.47
N ASN A 67 -2.28 8.02 -3.57
CA ASN A 67 -1.30 8.48 -2.60
C ASN A 67 -1.91 8.67 -1.21
N ALA A 68 -3.11 9.25 -1.15
CA ALA A 68 -3.82 9.43 0.11
C ALA A 68 -4.14 8.09 0.78
N TYR A 69 -4.54 7.10 -0.01
CA TYR A 69 -4.80 5.76 0.52
C TYR A 69 -3.53 5.15 1.10
N VAL A 70 -2.45 5.16 0.34
CA VAL A 70 -1.17 4.59 0.78
C VAL A 70 -0.67 5.26 2.06
N SER A 71 -0.84 6.58 2.18
CA SER A 71 -0.42 7.31 3.38
C SER A 71 -1.23 6.95 4.63
N GLN A 72 -2.44 6.41 4.45
CA GLN A 72 -3.30 5.98 5.55
C GLN A 72 -3.07 4.53 5.94
N VAL A 73 -2.35 3.76 5.15
CA VAL A 73 -2.01 2.38 5.48
C VAL A 73 -0.98 2.38 6.60
N GLU A 74 -1.26 1.67 7.67
CA GLU A 74 -0.34 1.54 8.80
C GLU A 74 0.32 0.17 8.79
N LEU A 75 1.65 0.18 8.86
CA LEU A 75 2.45 -1.04 8.92
C LEU A 75 3.16 -1.09 10.25
N ALA A 76 2.98 -2.19 10.98
CA ALA A 76 3.74 -2.48 12.19
C ALA A 76 4.88 -3.43 11.80
N VAL A 77 6.12 -2.95 11.90
CA VAL A 77 7.32 -3.71 11.56
C VAL A 77 8.20 -3.80 12.81
N ILE A 78 8.55 -5.01 13.19
CA ILE A 78 9.35 -5.27 14.38
C ILE A 78 10.67 -5.97 14.05
#